data_b4dcab377c577b0f1ffacfae4c5759b3
#
_entry.id   b4dcab377c577b0f1ffacfae4c5759b3
#
_cell.length_a   1.000
_cell.length_b   1.000
_cell.length_c   1.000
_cell.angle_alpha   90.00
_cell.angle_beta   90.00
_cell.angle_gamma   90.00
#
_symmetry.space_group_name_H-M   'P 1'
#
loop_
_entity.id
_entity.type
_entity.pdbx_description
1 polymer ?
#
loop_
_entity_poly.entity_id
_entity_poly.type
_entity_poly.pdbx_seq_one_letter_code
_entity_poly.pdbx_strand_id
1 'polypeptide(L)'
;MVKLSETIQSADWKKEKHAPVIECQGTVMAGEVFEVKVGVGNEIAHPNTLEHHISWITLYFQPESGKFPYQVGHFEFSGHGAGDTFINPSTTVSLKVDKPGTLQAVSFCNIHGLWESSKDISLG
;
A
#
# COMPACT_ATOMS: atom_id res chain seq x y z
N MET A 1 -25.77 10.27 2.59
CA MET A 1 -24.35 10.67 2.43
C MET A 1 -23.46 9.47 2.64
N VAL A 2 -22.54 9.23 1.73
CA VAL A 2 -21.66 8.06 1.77
C VAL A 2 -20.35 8.46 2.46
N LYS A 3 -19.88 7.65 3.39
CA LYS A 3 -18.59 7.82 4.05
C LYS A 3 -17.51 7.02 3.32
N LEU A 4 -16.29 7.53 3.30
CA LEU A 4 -15.17 6.84 2.66
C LEU A 4 -15.00 5.42 3.19
N SER A 5 -15.18 5.21 4.49
CA SER A 5 -15.07 3.88 5.12
C SER A 5 -16.09 2.86 4.59
N GLU A 6 -17.17 3.31 3.97
CA GLU A 6 -18.20 2.44 3.40
C GLU A 6 -17.90 2.01 1.97
N THR A 7 -17.03 2.73 1.28
CA THR A 7 -16.80 2.54 -0.15
C THR A 7 -15.37 2.19 -0.53
N ILE A 8 -14.41 2.41 0.35
CA ILE A 8 -13.06 1.91 0.13
C ILE A 8 -13.10 0.38 0.12
N GLN A 9 -12.48 -0.24 -0.86
CA GLN A 9 -12.59 -1.66 -1.11
C GLN A 9 -11.39 -2.41 -0.54
N SER A 10 -11.61 -3.69 -0.19
CA SER A 10 -10.54 -4.61 0.20
C SER A 10 -10.81 -5.96 -0.44
N ALA A 11 -9.75 -6.72 -0.69
CA ALA A 11 -9.83 -8.04 -1.30
C ALA A 11 -8.51 -8.78 -1.10
N ASP A 12 -8.54 -10.08 -1.37
CA ASP A 12 -7.32 -10.88 -1.41
C ASP A 12 -6.52 -10.53 -2.67
N TRP A 13 -5.36 -9.91 -2.49
CA TRP A 13 -4.50 -9.48 -3.60
C TRP A 13 -4.06 -10.64 -4.51
N LYS A 14 -4.10 -11.87 -4.02
CA LYS A 14 -3.78 -13.06 -4.83
C LYS A 14 -4.85 -13.36 -5.86
N LYS A 15 -6.05 -12.84 -5.68
CA LYS A 15 -7.22 -13.11 -6.53
C LYS A 15 -7.77 -11.86 -7.18
N GLU A 16 -7.23 -10.69 -6.84
CA GLU A 16 -7.74 -9.41 -7.29
C GLU A 16 -6.56 -8.48 -7.62
N LYS A 17 -6.68 -7.70 -8.68
CA LYS A 17 -5.58 -6.92 -9.24
C LYS A 17 -5.43 -5.51 -8.67
N HIS A 18 -6.39 -5.03 -7.86
CA HIS A 18 -6.38 -3.65 -7.34
C HIS A 18 -5.90 -3.55 -5.90
N ALA A 19 -6.06 -4.61 -5.11
CA ALA A 19 -5.70 -4.57 -3.69
C ALA A 19 -4.18 -4.43 -3.52
N PRO A 20 -3.72 -3.47 -2.70
CA PRO A 20 -2.28 -3.31 -2.50
C PRO A 20 -1.70 -4.47 -1.70
N VAL A 21 -0.42 -4.76 -1.94
CA VAL A 21 0.33 -5.80 -1.24
C VAL A 21 1.36 -5.14 -0.35
N ILE A 22 1.46 -5.61 0.90
CA ILE A 22 2.50 -5.18 1.84
C ILE A 22 3.41 -6.38 2.08
N GLU A 23 4.65 -6.27 1.65
CA GLU A 23 5.66 -7.34 1.81
C GLU A 23 6.73 -6.89 2.78
N CYS A 24 6.82 -7.54 3.92
CA CYS A 24 7.87 -7.32 4.92
C CYS A 24 7.85 -8.46 5.93
N GLN A 25 8.83 -8.45 6.81
CA GLN A 25 8.84 -9.36 7.96
C GLN A 25 7.66 -9.03 8.87
N GLY A 26 6.99 -10.06 9.39
CA GLY A 26 5.89 -9.89 10.34
C GLY A 26 6.36 -9.61 11.76
N THR A 27 7.61 -9.96 12.08
CA THR A 27 8.24 -9.71 13.38
C THR A 27 9.53 -8.95 13.15
N VAL A 28 9.67 -7.80 13.80
CA VAL A 28 10.83 -6.92 13.67
C VAL A 28 11.36 -6.54 15.06
N MET A 29 12.56 -5.98 15.10
CA MET A 29 13.16 -5.52 16.34
C MET A 29 12.87 -4.04 16.54
N ALA A 30 12.47 -3.67 17.76
CA ALA A 30 12.20 -2.26 18.08
C ALA A 30 13.42 -1.40 17.79
N GLY A 31 13.22 -0.27 17.11
CA GLY A 31 14.28 0.68 16.81
C GLY A 31 15.25 0.27 15.71
N GLU A 32 15.06 -0.91 15.10
CA GLU A 32 15.88 -1.35 13.97
C GLU A 32 15.17 -1.11 12.64
N VAL A 33 15.92 -0.69 11.65
CA VAL A 33 15.40 -0.44 10.30
C VAL A 33 15.08 -1.77 9.61
N PHE A 34 13.91 -1.86 8.99
CA PHE A 34 13.53 -2.97 8.14
C PHE A 34 12.90 -2.43 6.86
N GLU A 35 12.87 -3.26 5.82
CA GLU A 35 12.33 -2.87 4.54
C GLU A 35 10.89 -3.31 4.40
N VAL A 36 10.07 -2.42 3.81
CA VAL A 36 8.68 -2.68 3.48
C VAL A 36 8.49 -2.40 1.98
N LYS A 37 8.02 -3.39 1.25
CA LYS A 37 7.65 -3.21 -0.14
C LYS A 37 6.14 -3.14 -0.24
N VAL A 38 5.65 -2.10 -0.91
CA VAL A 38 4.22 -1.96 -1.21
C VAL A 38 4.03 -1.89 -2.71
N GLY A 39 2.98 -2.54 -3.20
CA GLY A 39 2.73 -2.57 -4.63
C GLY A 39 1.33 -3.05 -4.98
N VAL A 40 0.96 -2.89 -6.25
CA VAL A 40 -0.30 -3.39 -6.81
C VAL A 40 0.04 -4.23 -8.03
N GLY A 41 -0.66 -5.36 -8.20
CA GLY A 41 -0.51 -6.21 -9.38
C GLY A 41 0.58 -7.26 -9.24
N ASN A 42 0.90 -7.70 -8.04
CA ASN A 42 1.96 -8.70 -7.80
C ASN A 42 1.63 -10.06 -8.40
N GLU A 43 0.42 -10.57 -8.18
CA GLU A 43 -0.01 -11.85 -8.76
C GLU A 43 -0.75 -11.64 -10.06
N ILE A 44 -1.72 -10.73 -10.07
CA ILE A 44 -2.53 -10.40 -11.24
C ILE A 44 -2.20 -8.97 -11.62
N ALA A 45 -1.54 -8.80 -12.77
CA ALA A 45 -1.09 -7.49 -13.21
C ALA A 45 -2.26 -6.52 -13.41
N HIS A 46 -2.11 -5.31 -12.90
CA HIS A 46 -3.06 -4.23 -13.14
C HIS A 46 -2.71 -3.54 -14.46
N PRO A 47 -3.71 -3.09 -15.24
CA PRO A 47 -3.43 -2.27 -16.41
C PRO A 47 -2.56 -1.06 -16.08
N ASN A 48 -1.67 -0.70 -16.99
CA ASN A 48 -0.80 0.46 -16.84
C ASN A 48 -0.76 1.20 -18.17
N THR A 49 -1.78 2.02 -18.37
CA THR A 49 -1.95 2.86 -19.55
C THR A 49 -2.31 4.26 -19.10
N LEU A 50 -2.29 5.22 -20.02
CA LEU A 50 -2.71 6.59 -19.71
C LEU A 50 -4.15 6.63 -19.20
N GLU A 51 -5.02 5.80 -19.74
CA GLU A 51 -6.45 5.79 -19.42
C GLU A 51 -6.75 4.98 -18.15
N HIS A 52 -5.92 3.99 -17.82
CA HIS A 52 -6.19 3.07 -16.70
C HIS A 52 -4.90 2.65 -16.02
N HIS A 53 -4.69 3.12 -14.81
CA HIS A 53 -3.46 2.86 -14.05
C HIS A 53 -3.65 3.04 -12.55
N ILE A 54 -2.67 2.61 -11.79
CA ILE A 54 -2.56 2.92 -10.35
C ILE A 54 -1.80 4.23 -10.22
N SER A 55 -2.46 5.25 -9.66
CA SER A 55 -1.89 6.60 -9.56
C SER A 55 -0.96 6.76 -8.37
N TRP A 56 -1.27 6.15 -7.25
CA TRP A 56 -0.46 6.28 -6.03
C TRP A 56 -0.78 5.18 -5.02
N ILE A 57 0.13 5.02 -4.06
CA ILE A 57 -0.06 4.20 -2.87
C ILE A 57 0.35 5.05 -1.68
N THR A 58 -0.45 5.05 -0.62
CA THR A 58 -0.10 5.65 0.66
C THR A 58 0.04 4.56 1.71
N LEU A 59 1.12 4.61 2.48
CA LEU A 59 1.38 3.67 3.56
C LEU A 59 1.17 4.36 4.89
N TYR A 60 0.46 3.67 5.81
CA TYR A 60 0.17 4.14 7.16
C TYR A 60 0.65 3.12 8.17
N PHE A 61 0.88 3.58 9.39
CA PHE A 61 1.11 2.70 10.54
C PHE A 61 0.21 3.14 11.69
N GLN A 62 -0.49 2.18 12.28
CA GLN A 62 -1.29 2.40 13.48
C GLN A 62 -0.69 1.58 14.62
N PRO A 63 -0.10 2.24 15.63
CA PRO A 63 0.41 1.53 16.82
C PRO A 63 -0.72 0.76 17.51
N GLU A 64 -0.42 -0.40 18.07
CA GLU A 64 -1.40 -1.26 18.73
C GLU A 64 -2.18 -0.53 19.83
N SER A 65 -1.50 0.30 20.60
CA SER A 65 -2.13 1.11 21.65
C SER A 65 -2.66 2.45 21.16
N GLY A 66 -2.51 2.74 19.85
CA GLY A 66 -2.90 4.02 19.26
C GLY A 66 -4.34 4.01 18.77
N LYS A 67 -4.88 5.21 18.62
CA LYS A 67 -6.26 5.41 18.14
C LYS A 67 -6.31 5.80 16.67
N PHE A 68 -5.17 6.17 16.09
CA PHE A 68 -5.13 6.76 14.76
C PHE A 68 -4.08 6.10 13.88
N PRO A 69 -4.35 5.97 12.57
CA PRO A 69 -3.30 5.66 11.62
C PRO A 69 -2.47 6.92 11.34
N TYR A 70 -1.17 6.75 11.21
CA TYR A 70 -0.26 7.84 10.87
C TYR A 70 0.37 7.57 9.50
N GLN A 71 0.49 8.60 8.68
CA GLN A 71 1.08 8.44 7.36
C GLN A 71 2.59 8.19 7.50
N VAL A 72 3.03 7.09 6.87
CA VAL A 72 4.44 6.73 6.77
C VAL A 72 5.04 7.31 5.50
N GLY A 73 4.33 7.21 4.40
CA GLY A 73 4.78 7.73 3.14
C GLY A 73 3.69 7.71 2.08
N HIS A 74 3.87 8.56 1.07
CA HIS A 74 2.96 8.65 -0.07
C HIS A 74 3.79 8.58 -1.35
N PHE A 75 3.41 7.67 -2.27
CA PHE A 75 4.22 7.36 -3.45
C PHE A 75 3.37 7.53 -4.69
N GLU A 76 3.68 8.53 -5.51
CA GLU A 76 2.97 8.79 -6.75
C GLU A 76 3.69 8.13 -7.92
N PHE A 77 2.91 7.55 -8.82
CA PHE A 77 3.37 6.88 -10.02
C PHE A 77 2.88 7.68 -11.22
N SER A 78 3.79 8.27 -11.99
CA SER A 78 3.45 9.19 -13.07
C SER A 78 3.68 8.62 -14.47
N GLY A 79 4.50 7.59 -14.59
CA GLY A 79 4.84 7.02 -15.89
C GLY A 79 3.83 5.98 -16.36
N HIS A 80 2.85 6.40 -17.18
CA HIS A 80 1.78 5.53 -17.66
C HIS A 80 1.64 5.58 -19.17
N GLY A 81 2.77 5.62 -19.89
CA GLY A 81 2.80 5.62 -21.34
C GLY A 81 3.38 6.88 -21.96
N ALA A 82 3.41 8.00 -21.25
CA ALA A 82 4.03 9.21 -21.75
C ALA A 82 5.54 8.98 -21.96
N GLY A 83 6.05 9.35 -23.14
CA GLY A 83 7.45 9.11 -23.47
C GLY A 83 7.83 7.63 -23.55
N ASP A 84 6.85 6.76 -23.79
CA ASP A 84 7.02 5.30 -23.82
C ASP A 84 7.58 4.72 -22.53
N THR A 85 7.26 5.35 -21.40
CA THR A 85 7.67 4.87 -20.07
C THR A 85 6.48 4.36 -19.27
N PHE A 86 6.72 3.29 -18.53
CA PHE A 86 5.70 2.65 -17.72
C PHE A 86 6.30 2.30 -16.37
N ILE A 87 5.85 2.99 -15.32
CA ILE A 87 6.32 2.69 -13.97
C ILE A 87 5.56 1.50 -13.40
N ASN A 88 6.27 0.54 -12.83
CA ASN A 88 5.64 -0.52 -12.06
C ASN A 88 5.11 0.09 -10.75
N PRO A 89 3.82 -0.10 -10.39
CA PRO A 89 3.25 0.53 -9.21
C PRO A 89 3.68 -0.17 -7.93
N SER A 90 4.96 -0.09 -7.62
CA SER A 90 5.52 -0.62 -6.39
C SER A 90 6.72 0.22 -5.94
N THR A 91 6.97 0.20 -4.64
CA THR A 91 8.13 0.88 -4.05
C THR A 91 8.57 0.16 -2.78
N THR A 92 9.84 0.31 -2.44
CA THR A 92 10.40 -0.24 -1.21
C THR A 92 10.86 0.92 -0.34
N VAL A 93 10.48 0.88 0.93
CA VAL A 93 10.86 1.92 1.89
C VAL A 93 11.54 1.29 3.09
N SER A 94 12.41 2.06 3.74
CA SER A 94 13.03 1.70 5.00
C SER A 94 12.21 2.29 6.13
N LEU A 95 11.82 1.46 7.07
CA LEU A 95 10.95 1.85 8.18
C LEU A 95 11.55 1.39 9.50
N LYS A 96 11.24 2.13 10.55
CA LYS A 96 11.63 1.80 11.92
C LYS A 96 10.42 2.05 12.81
N VAL A 97 10.10 1.08 13.67
CA VAL A 97 8.99 1.21 14.64
C VAL A 97 9.50 0.87 16.03
N ASP A 98 8.92 1.49 17.04
CA ASP A 98 9.26 1.25 18.44
C ASP A 98 8.18 0.45 19.18
N LYS A 99 7.05 0.19 18.53
CA LYS A 99 5.92 -0.55 19.10
C LYS A 99 5.32 -1.45 18.05
N PRO A 100 4.65 -2.54 18.46
CA PRO A 100 3.89 -3.35 17.51
C PRO A 100 2.69 -2.56 17.01
N GLY A 101 2.14 -2.96 15.89
CA GLY A 101 0.98 -2.30 15.30
C GLY A 101 0.61 -2.90 13.96
N THR A 102 -0.06 -2.12 13.15
CA THR A 102 -0.57 -2.55 11.85
C THR A 102 -0.10 -1.59 10.77
N LEU A 103 0.56 -2.12 9.75
CA LEU A 103 0.80 -1.39 8.50
C LEU A 103 -0.47 -1.45 7.68
N GLN A 104 -0.83 -0.33 7.07
CA GLN A 104 -2.02 -0.21 6.22
C GLN A 104 -1.59 0.47 4.94
N ALA A 105 -2.06 -0.03 3.81
CA ALA A 105 -1.79 0.56 2.51
C ALA A 105 -3.10 0.88 1.81
N VAL A 106 -3.13 2.04 1.16
CA VAL A 106 -4.26 2.46 0.31
C VAL A 106 -3.71 2.72 -1.07
N SER A 107 -4.30 2.09 -2.09
CA SER A 107 -3.97 2.33 -3.49
C SER A 107 -5.11 3.07 -4.18
N PHE A 108 -4.78 3.83 -5.21
CA PHE A 108 -5.75 4.55 -6.02
C PHE A 108 -5.64 4.15 -7.48
N CYS A 109 -6.68 3.49 -7.99
CA CYS A 109 -6.90 3.26 -9.41
C CYS A 109 -7.78 4.39 -9.95
N ASN A 110 -7.34 5.02 -11.03
CA ASN A 110 -8.07 6.18 -11.59
C ASN A 110 -9.46 5.82 -12.14
N ILE A 111 -9.73 4.53 -12.37
CA ILE A 111 -11.04 4.04 -12.84
C ILE A 111 -11.85 3.43 -11.70
N HIS A 112 -11.21 2.61 -10.84
CA HIS A 112 -11.92 1.79 -9.87
C HIS A 112 -11.76 2.25 -8.41
N GLY A 113 -11.13 3.39 -8.18
CA GLY A 113 -11.10 4.06 -6.87
C GLY A 113 -10.10 3.49 -5.88
N LEU A 114 -10.45 3.59 -4.61
CA LEU A 114 -9.56 3.28 -3.49
C LEU A 114 -9.69 1.84 -3.03
N TRP A 115 -8.54 1.22 -2.76
CA TRP A 115 -8.42 -0.15 -2.25
C TRP A 115 -7.45 -0.16 -1.08
N GLU A 116 -7.72 -0.98 -0.07
CA GLU A 116 -6.87 -1.06 1.12
C GLU A 116 -6.44 -2.49 1.44
N SER A 117 -5.33 -2.59 2.13
CA SER A 117 -4.83 -3.83 2.74
C SER A 117 -4.12 -3.48 4.04
N SER A 118 -3.95 -4.46 4.90
CA SER A 118 -3.22 -4.28 6.15
C SER A 118 -2.38 -5.50 6.47
N LYS A 119 -1.36 -5.29 7.30
CA LYS A 119 -0.48 -6.35 7.78
C LYS A 119 -0.01 -6.02 9.19
N ASP A 120 -0.16 -6.98 10.09
CA ASP A 120 0.28 -6.82 11.48
C ASP A 120 1.79 -6.94 11.59
N ILE A 121 2.37 -6.10 12.45
CA ILE A 121 3.80 -6.10 12.78
C ILE A 121 3.93 -6.33 14.28
N SER A 122 4.64 -7.40 14.65
CA SER A 122 4.98 -7.70 16.03
C SER A 122 6.45 -7.41 16.30
N LEU A 123 6.80 -7.25 17.57
CA LEU A 123 8.20 -7.07 17.99
C LEU A 123 8.76 -8.39 18.51
N GLY A 124 9.97 -8.69 18.11
CA GLY A 124 10.71 -9.84 18.58
C GLY A 124 11.59 -9.53 19.78
#